data_244be9a9e63133ec60becf11a9f0ddff
#
_entry.id   244be9a9e63133ec60becf11a9f0ddff
#
_cell.length_a   1.000
_cell.length_b   1.000
_cell.length_c   1.000
_cell.angle_alpha   90.00
_cell.angle_beta   90.00
_cell.angle_gamma   90.00
#
_symmetry.space_group_name_H-M   'P 1'
#
loop_
_entity.id
_entity.type
_entity.pdbx_description
1 polymer ?
#
loop_
_entity_poly.entity_id
_entity_poly.type
_entity_poly.pdbx_seq_one_letter_code
_entity_poly.pdbx_strand_id
1 'polypeptide(L)'
;MEIRGRLVLAAALGALALPASAAAALEVRLTIVPASPKRGAQAVVQLRPYWTYLRPDGSCCRLEPADVRYPFKIEARSPTERVFRVVVRRTQNRYVWAGSFVFRVPGRWTVRAPQWGPSYSAHYGARPRIRFVVKR
;
A
#
# COMPACT_ATOMS: atom_id res chain seq x y z
N MET A 1 20.22 3.50 -64.68
CA MET A 1 19.80 3.62 -64.12
C MET A 1 19.49 3.18 -62.93
N GLU A 2 19.63 3.23 -62.19
CA GLU A 2 19.37 2.76 -61.08
C GLU A 2 18.96 3.53 -59.99
N ILE A 3 18.38 3.28 -59.45
CA ILE A 3 18.00 3.90 -58.50
C ILE A 3 18.11 3.48 -57.34
N ARG A 4 18.35 3.78 -56.78
CA ARG A 4 18.52 3.53 -55.73
C ARG A 4 17.85 4.05 -54.74
N GLY A 5 17.10 3.88 -54.36
CA GLY A 5 16.28 4.29 -53.56
C GLY A 5 16.55 3.94 -52.18
N ARG A 6 16.91 4.37 -51.68
CA ARG A 6 17.22 4.22 -50.48
C ARG A 6 16.36 4.64 -49.58
N LEU A 7 15.71 4.15 -49.04
CA LEU A 7 14.94 4.34 -48.18
C LEU A 7 15.37 4.33 -46.93
N VAL A 8 15.45 4.97 -46.50
CA VAL A 8 15.84 5.12 -45.33
C VAL A 8 14.86 5.22 -44.43
N LEU A 9 14.58 4.51 -43.91
CA LEU A 9 13.77 4.50 -43.01
C LEU A 9 14.13 4.88 -41.77
N ALA A 10 14.21 5.68 -41.51
CA ALA A 10 14.50 6.21 -40.38
C ALA A 10 13.56 6.00 -39.45
N ALA A 11 13.47 5.10 -39.12
CA ALA A 11 12.60 4.81 -38.25
C ALA A 11 12.57 5.51 -37.07
N ALA A 12 12.25 6.15 -36.96
CA ALA A 12 12.08 6.83 -35.95
C ALA A 12 11.74 6.35 -34.75
N LEU A 13 11.95 5.93 -34.42
CA LEU A 13 11.74 5.47 -33.40
C LEU A 13 11.70 6.02 -32.21
N GLY A 14 12.09 6.51 -32.04
CA GLY A 14 12.22 7.05 -30.90
C GLY A 14 11.11 7.24 -30.15
N ALA A 15 10.60 7.58 -30.45
CA ALA A 15 9.52 7.83 -29.90
C ALA A 15 9.20 7.31 -28.71
N LEU A 16 9.45 6.62 -28.44
CA LEU A 16 9.01 6.12 -27.43
C LEU A 16 9.39 6.49 -26.23
N ALA A 17 9.67 7.26 -26.10
CA ALA A 17 9.98 7.76 -24.92
C ALA A 17 8.77 7.79 -24.14
N LEU A 18 8.21 6.79 -23.97
CA LEU A 18 7.25 6.81 -23.07
C LEU A 18 7.86 7.22 -21.83
N PRO A 19 7.39 8.10 -21.19
CA PRO A 19 7.90 8.52 -19.95
C PRO A 19 7.81 7.27 -19.18
N ALA A 20 8.88 6.79 -18.89
CA ALA A 20 8.93 5.68 -18.08
C ALA A 20 8.02 6.06 -17.02
N SER A 21 6.88 5.80 -17.29
CA SER A 21 6.01 6.24 -16.44
C SER A 21 6.40 5.69 -15.24
N ALA A 22 6.63 6.46 -14.59
CA ALA A 22 6.85 6.28 -13.33
C ALA A 22 6.07 5.09 -12.95
N ALA A 23 6.69 4.06 -12.78
CA ALA A 23 6.01 2.89 -12.33
C ALA A 23 5.40 3.30 -11.02
N ALA A 24 4.15 3.60 -11.04
CA ALA A 24 3.46 3.91 -9.83
C ALA A 24 3.29 2.61 -9.08
N ALA A 25 3.78 2.57 -7.89
CA ALA A 25 3.53 1.47 -6.98
C ALA A 25 2.53 1.94 -5.96
N LEU A 26 1.72 1.03 -5.49
CA LEU A 26 0.77 1.33 -4.44
C LEU A 26 1.42 1.01 -3.09
N GLU A 27 1.45 1.99 -2.22
CA GLU A 27 1.95 1.83 -0.88
C GLU A 27 0.79 2.01 0.09
N VAL A 28 0.69 1.16 1.08
CA VAL A 28 -0.35 1.28 2.10
C VAL A 28 0.34 1.52 3.43
N ARG A 29 -0.08 2.56 4.12
CA ARG A 29 0.43 2.88 5.45
C ARG A 29 -0.58 2.48 6.50
N LEU A 30 -0.12 1.71 7.46
CA LEU A 30 -0.92 1.28 8.59
C LEU A 30 -0.59 2.11 9.80
N THR A 31 -1.62 2.50 10.54
CA THR A 31 -1.46 3.15 11.83
C THR A 31 -2.45 2.56 12.81
N ILE A 32 -2.07 2.56 14.08
CA ILE A 32 -2.94 2.16 15.18
C ILE A 32 -3.16 3.40 16.05
N VAL A 33 -4.40 3.68 16.38
CA VAL A 33 -4.76 4.82 17.23
C VAL A 33 -5.55 4.32 18.42
N PRO A 34 -5.04 4.52 19.62
CA PRO A 34 -3.76 5.11 19.99
C PRO A 34 -2.60 4.19 19.64
N ALA A 35 -1.41 4.76 19.53
CA ALA A 35 -0.23 4.02 19.07
C ALA A 35 0.13 2.85 19.98
N SER A 36 -0.20 2.94 21.24
CA SER A 36 -0.04 1.85 22.20
C SER A 36 -1.34 1.68 22.96
N PRO A 37 -2.26 0.86 22.46
CA PRO A 37 -3.57 0.69 23.08
C PRO A 37 -3.48 -0.01 24.42
N LYS A 38 -4.46 0.24 25.25
CA LYS A 38 -4.61 -0.51 26.51
C LYS A 38 -5.35 -1.80 26.23
N ARG A 39 -5.02 -2.82 27.00
CA ARG A 39 -5.72 -4.09 26.93
C ARG A 39 -7.21 -3.90 27.15
N GLY A 40 -7.99 -4.46 26.27
CA GLY A 40 -9.45 -4.42 26.37
C GLY A 40 -10.08 -3.11 25.90
N ALA A 41 -9.30 -2.10 25.61
CA ALA A 41 -9.83 -0.85 25.09
C ALA A 41 -9.93 -0.92 23.56
N GLN A 42 -10.88 -0.17 23.03
CA GLN A 42 -11.06 -0.12 21.60
C GLN A 42 -9.96 0.71 20.96
N ALA A 43 -9.40 0.20 19.91
CA ALA A 43 -8.40 0.92 19.11
C ALA A 43 -8.88 0.96 17.66
N VAL A 44 -8.32 1.87 16.90
CA VAL A 44 -8.66 2.01 15.49
C VAL A 44 -7.45 1.66 14.65
N VAL A 45 -7.64 0.76 13.69
CA VAL A 45 -6.65 0.43 12.69
C VAL A 45 -6.97 1.26 11.47
N GLN A 46 -6.04 2.08 11.04
CA GLN A 46 -6.22 2.94 9.86
C GLN A 46 -5.28 2.52 8.75
N LEU A 47 -5.79 2.57 7.53
CA LEU A 47 -4.98 2.33 6.36
C LEU A 47 -5.10 3.52 5.44
N ARG A 48 -3.97 3.97 4.95
CA ARG A 48 -3.91 5.06 3.97
C ARG A 48 -3.11 4.58 2.77
N PRO A 49 -3.76 4.28 1.66
CA PRO A 49 -3.07 3.91 0.44
C PRO A 49 -2.58 5.14 -0.31
N TYR A 50 -1.41 5.02 -0.91
CA TYR A 50 -0.79 6.08 -1.71
C TYR A 50 -0.22 5.50 -2.98
N TRP A 51 -0.34 6.24 -4.07
CA TRP A 51 0.44 6.00 -5.27
C TRP A 51 1.81 6.63 -5.06
N THR A 52 2.85 5.88 -5.37
CA THR A 52 4.22 6.39 -5.28
C THR A 52 4.75 6.56 -6.69
N TYR A 53 5.32 7.70 -6.97
CA TYR A 53 5.88 8.02 -8.28
C TYR A 53 7.32 8.45 -8.11
N LEU A 54 8.18 8.07 -9.04
CA LEU A 54 9.51 8.64 -9.09
C LEU A 54 9.39 10.12 -9.48
N ARG A 55 10.22 10.93 -8.88
CA ARG A 55 10.31 12.34 -9.27
C ARG A 55 10.99 12.46 -10.63
N PRO A 56 10.79 13.58 -11.34
CA PRO A 56 11.40 13.75 -12.65
C PRO A 56 12.92 13.58 -12.66
N ASP A 57 13.60 13.87 -11.54
CA ASP A 57 15.03 13.70 -11.43
C ASP A 57 15.43 12.27 -11.09
N GLY A 58 14.49 11.36 -11.03
CA GLY A 58 14.75 9.95 -10.73
C GLY A 58 14.80 9.62 -9.25
N SER A 59 14.71 10.60 -8.37
CA SER A 59 14.72 10.34 -6.95
C SER A 59 13.35 9.85 -6.49
N CYS A 60 13.30 9.15 -5.41
CA CYS A 60 12.06 8.69 -4.79
C CYS A 60 11.64 9.66 -3.72
N CYS A 61 10.41 9.90 -3.43
CA CYS A 61 9.22 9.55 -4.21
C CYS A 61 8.19 10.62 -3.99
N ARG A 62 7.36 10.83 -4.98
CA ARG A 62 6.18 11.67 -4.80
C ARG A 62 5.03 10.76 -4.41
N LEU A 63 4.29 11.13 -3.38
CA LEU A 63 3.16 10.37 -2.90
C LEU A 63 1.87 11.09 -3.22
N GLU A 64 0.88 10.34 -3.67
CA GLU A 64 -0.46 10.87 -3.88
C GLU A 64 -1.47 9.92 -3.23
N PRO A 65 -2.45 10.43 -2.48
CA PRO A 65 -3.48 9.56 -1.91
C PRO A 65 -4.17 8.76 -3.01
N ALA A 66 -4.41 7.50 -2.73
CA ALA A 66 -5.02 6.59 -3.69
C ALA A 66 -6.43 6.23 -3.24
N ASP A 67 -7.39 6.32 -4.16
CA ASP A 67 -8.75 5.88 -3.91
C ASP A 67 -8.86 4.41 -4.29
N VAL A 68 -8.57 3.53 -3.33
CA VAL A 68 -8.63 2.10 -3.54
C VAL A 68 -10.01 1.61 -3.21
N ARG A 69 -10.61 0.86 -4.09
CA ARG A 69 -11.97 0.36 -3.92
C ARG A 69 -12.04 -1.14 -3.66
N TYR A 70 -10.92 -1.80 -3.63
CA TYR A 70 -10.87 -3.24 -3.33
C TYR A 70 -10.72 -3.44 -1.83
N PRO A 71 -11.34 -4.48 -1.28
CA PRO A 71 -11.25 -4.72 0.17
C PRO A 71 -9.83 -5.08 0.58
N PHE A 72 -9.46 -4.59 1.75
CA PHE A 72 -8.20 -4.97 2.37
C PHE A 72 -8.43 -6.13 3.30
N LYS A 73 -7.46 -7.05 3.31
CA LYS A 73 -7.46 -8.15 4.27
C LYS A 73 -6.45 -7.80 5.33
N ILE A 74 -6.93 -7.58 6.52
CA ILE A 74 -6.08 -7.16 7.64
C ILE A 74 -6.09 -8.24 8.69
N GLU A 75 -4.89 -8.58 9.18
CA GLU A 75 -4.73 -9.56 10.23
C GLU A 75 -3.99 -8.94 11.40
N ALA A 76 -4.44 -9.26 12.61
CA ALA A 76 -3.74 -8.93 13.85
C ALA A 76 -3.22 -10.21 14.45
N ARG A 77 -1.93 -10.24 14.76
CA ARG A 77 -1.32 -11.41 15.40
C ARG A 77 -0.95 -11.05 16.82
N SER A 78 -1.44 -11.86 17.76
CA SER A 78 -1.23 -11.65 19.18
C SER A 78 0.16 -12.13 19.63
N PRO A 79 0.58 -11.77 20.85
CA PRO A 79 1.83 -12.29 21.40
C PRO A 79 1.86 -13.82 21.50
N THR A 80 0.70 -14.47 21.56
CA THR A 80 0.62 -15.93 21.62
C THR A 80 0.40 -16.55 20.24
N GLU A 81 0.69 -15.79 19.17
CA GLU A 81 0.65 -16.25 17.79
C GLU A 81 -0.75 -16.55 17.27
N ARG A 82 -1.79 -16.12 17.94
CA ARG A 82 -3.15 -16.24 17.41
C ARG A 82 -3.39 -15.12 16.39
N VAL A 83 -4.07 -15.46 15.32
CA VAL A 83 -4.37 -14.53 14.24
C VAL A 83 -5.84 -14.19 14.25
N PHE A 84 -6.13 -12.90 14.19
CA PHE A 84 -7.49 -12.38 14.15
C PHE A 84 -7.68 -11.57 12.90
N ARG A 85 -8.85 -11.60 12.35
CA ARG A 85 -9.20 -10.75 11.22
C ARG A 85 -9.68 -9.40 11.73
N VAL A 86 -9.13 -8.32 11.18
CA VAL A 86 -9.59 -6.97 11.48
C VAL A 86 -10.40 -6.50 10.28
N VAL A 87 -11.65 -6.13 10.53
CA VAL A 87 -12.52 -5.65 9.46
C VAL A 87 -12.33 -4.15 9.33
N VAL A 88 -11.89 -3.72 8.16
CA VAL A 88 -11.72 -2.31 7.85
C VAL A 88 -12.64 -1.95 6.69
N ARG A 89 -13.10 -0.71 6.68
CA ARG A 89 -14.01 -0.20 5.65
C ARG A 89 -13.57 1.19 5.23
N ARG A 90 -13.96 1.58 4.04
CA ARG A 90 -13.74 2.94 3.59
C ARG A 90 -14.50 3.88 4.52
N THR A 91 -13.85 4.98 4.87
CA THR A 91 -14.46 6.03 5.67
C THR A 91 -15.09 7.08 4.74
N GLN A 92 -15.59 8.16 5.31
CA GLN A 92 -16.09 9.28 4.51
C GLN A 92 -14.97 9.92 3.70
N ASN A 93 -13.73 9.80 4.18
CA ASN A 93 -12.59 10.19 3.38
C ASN A 93 -12.22 8.99 2.50
N ARG A 94 -12.41 9.12 1.20
CA ARG A 94 -12.19 8.03 0.24
C ARG A 94 -10.74 7.51 0.21
N TYR A 95 -9.83 8.22 0.82
CA TYR A 95 -8.43 7.83 0.89
C TYR A 95 -8.06 7.14 2.20
N VAL A 96 -9.01 6.91 3.07
CA VAL A 96 -8.76 6.34 4.39
C VAL A 96 -9.70 5.18 4.64
N TRP A 97 -9.12 4.07 5.03
CA TRP A 97 -9.85 2.91 5.51
C TRP A 97 -9.62 2.78 7.00
N ALA A 98 -10.61 2.37 7.74
CA ALA A 98 -10.49 2.23 9.17
C ALA A 98 -11.39 1.13 9.70
N GLY A 99 -11.01 0.57 10.82
CA GLY A 99 -11.80 -0.41 11.54
C GLY A 99 -11.39 -0.44 13.00
N SER A 100 -12.33 -0.77 13.85
CA SER A 100 -12.10 -0.87 15.28
C SER A 100 -11.70 -2.30 15.64
N PHE A 101 -10.82 -2.40 16.61
CA PHE A 101 -10.40 -3.70 17.11
C PHE A 101 -10.04 -3.58 18.59
N VAL A 102 -10.33 -4.63 19.35
CA VAL A 102 -10.01 -4.67 20.78
C VAL A 102 -8.89 -5.68 20.97
N PHE A 103 -7.73 -5.18 21.40
CA PHE A 103 -6.58 -6.02 21.68
C PHE A 103 -6.68 -6.53 23.11
N ARG A 104 -6.99 -7.80 23.29
CA ARG A 104 -7.34 -8.32 24.62
C ARG A 104 -6.14 -8.86 25.39
N VAL A 105 -5.04 -9.10 24.75
CA VAL A 105 -3.85 -9.65 25.39
C VAL A 105 -2.77 -8.58 25.41
N PRO A 106 -2.15 -8.31 26.58
CA PRO A 106 -1.05 -7.36 26.60
C PRO A 106 0.19 -7.95 25.97
N GLY A 107 1.07 -7.10 25.48
CA GLY A 107 2.32 -7.51 24.85
C GLY A 107 2.44 -7.04 23.43
N ARG A 108 3.34 -7.67 22.69
CA ARG A 108 3.65 -7.24 21.33
C ARG A 108 2.68 -7.85 20.34
N TRP A 109 2.06 -6.99 19.57
CA TRP A 109 1.15 -7.37 18.50
C TRP A 109 1.74 -6.93 17.17
N THR A 110 1.32 -7.61 16.12
CA THR A 110 1.64 -7.22 14.74
C THR A 110 0.33 -7.12 13.97
N VAL A 111 0.12 -6.03 13.30
CA VAL A 111 -0.99 -5.89 12.35
C VAL A 111 -0.38 -5.78 10.96
N ARG A 112 -0.93 -6.55 10.03
CA ARG A 112 -0.40 -6.59 8.67
C ARG A 112 -1.53 -6.71 7.65
N ALA A 113 -1.26 -6.29 6.44
CA ALA A 113 -2.14 -6.50 5.31
C ALA A 113 -1.48 -7.50 4.37
N PRO A 114 -1.66 -8.80 4.58
CA PRO A 114 -1.00 -9.83 3.77
C PRO A 114 -1.48 -9.82 2.33
N GLN A 115 -2.68 -9.32 2.10
CA GLN A 115 -3.25 -9.27 0.78
C GLN A 115 -4.19 -8.07 0.71
N TRP A 116 -4.10 -7.32 -0.37
CA TRP A 116 -4.97 -6.19 -0.61
C TRP A 116 -5.22 -6.08 -2.11
N GLY A 117 -6.48 -5.84 -2.45
CA GLY A 117 -6.91 -5.85 -3.82
C GLY A 117 -7.31 -7.25 -4.28
N PRO A 118 -7.80 -7.37 -5.50
CA PRO A 118 -8.26 -8.64 -6.05
C PRO A 118 -7.10 -9.60 -6.30
N SER A 119 -5.92 -9.09 -6.55
CA SER A 119 -4.74 -9.92 -6.72
C SER A 119 -3.53 -9.12 -6.27
N TYR A 120 -2.69 -9.73 -5.50
CA TYR A 120 -1.43 -9.13 -5.15
C TYR A 120 -0.48 -9.25 -6.34
N SER A 121 0.07 -8.14 -6.77
CA SER A 121 1.03 -8.17 -7.86
C SER A 121 2.37 -7.63 -7.38
N ALA A 122 3.41 -7.97 -8.12
CA ALA A 122 4.74 -7.48 -7.79
C ALA A 122 4.88 -5.98 -7.97
N HIS A 123 3.91 -5.33 -8.57
CA HIS A 123 3.94 -3.89 -8.72
C HIS A 123 3.54 -3.16 -7.46
N TYR A 124 3.01 -3.86 -6.49
CA TYR A 124 2.66 -3.27 -5.22
C TYR A 124 3.87 -3.39 -4.31
N GLY A 125 4.09 -2.39 -3.50
CA GLY A 125 5.22 -2.37 -2.61
C GLY A 125 5.17 -3.46 -1.55
N ALA A 126 6.05 -3.37 -0.57
CA ALA A 126 6.10 -4.34 0.49
C ALA A 126 4.76 -4.39 1.22
N ARG A 127 4.41 -5.57 1.69
CA ARG A 127 3.19 -5.74 2.45
C ARG A 127 3.28 -4.93 3.73
N PRO A 128 2.32 -4.04 3.97
CA PRO A 128 2.38 -3.19 5.14
C PRO A 128 2.26 -4.01 6.43
N ARG A 129 3.03 -3.61 7.40
CA ARG A 129 3.05 -4.28 8.69
C ARG A 129 3.45 -3.27 9.76
N ILE A 130 2.78 -3.31 10.90
CA ILE A 130 3.14 -2.47 12.02
C ILE A 130 3.21 -3.33 13.28
N ARG A 131 4.20 -3.09 14.09
CA ARG A 131 4.38 -3.74 15.38
C ARG A 131 4.20 -2.70 16.47
N PHE A 132 3.50 -3.08 17.52
CA PHE A 132 3.22 -2.18 18.63
C PHE A 132 2.99 -2.97 19.91
N VAL A 133 2.97 -2.26 21.03
CA VAL A 133 2.79 -2.89 22.32
C VAL A 133 1.41 -2.52 22.87
N VAL A 134 0.68 -3.54 23.30
CA VAL A 134 -0.58 -3.37 24.01
C VAL A 134 -0.26 -3.34 25.49
N LYS A 135 -0.66 -2.26 26.17
CA LYS A 135 -0.38 -2.05 27.59
C LYS A 135 -1.34 -2.88 28.45
N ARG A 136 -0.88 -3.21 29.64
CA ARG A 136 -1.71 -3.89 30.62
C ARG A 136 -2.83 -3.00 31.13
#